data_9af30a65f56de665e9ecf9944917efd6
#
_entry.id   9af30a65f56de665e9ecf9944917efd6
#
_cell.length_a   1.000
_cell.length_b   1.000
_cell.length_c   1.000
_cell.angle_alpha   90.00
_cell.angle_beta   90.00
_cell.angle_gamma   90.00
#
_symmetry.space_group_name_H-M   'P 1'
#
loop_
_entity.id
_entity.type
_entity.pdbx_description
1 polymer ?
#
loop_
_entity_poly.entity_id
_entity_poly.type
_entity_poly.pdbx_seq_one_letter_code
_entity_poly.pdbx_strand_id
1 'polypeptide(L)'
;MRVVDALPRADGVARPTATNEQALERELRRAAAARGLNEAVTWSFLPEPDANHFAEANGGLWTLENPISEDMKAMRPSLIPGLLAAAKRNTDRGAAVGVPLRRR
;
A
#
# COMPACT_ATOMS: atom_id res chain seq x y z
N MET A 1 1.29 23.72 -18.89
CA MET A 1 0.66 23.77 -18.38
C MET A 1 -0.29 24.20 -18.36
N ARG A 2 -0.68 24.26 -18.08
CA ARG A 2 -1.53 24.62 -17.97
C ARG A 2 -2.08 25.00 -17.20
N VAL A 3 -2.36 25.14 -16.78
CA VAL A 3 -2.86 25.51 -16.04
C VAL A 3 -3.70 26.15 -15.89
N VAL A 4 -4.12 26.30 -16.09
CA VAL A 4 -4.78 26.98 -15.89
C VAL A 4 -5.90 26.96 -15.67
N ASP A 5 -6.54 26.55 -15.91
CA ASP A 5 -7.61 26.45 -15.57
C ASP A 5 -7.79 26.45 -14.36
N ALA A 6 -7.09 26.66 -13.84
CA ALA A 6 -7.11 26.65 -12.55
C ALA A 6 -7.70 27.80 -11.92
N LEU A 7 -8.35 28.54 -12.56
CA LEU A 7 -8.98 29.59 -11.96
C LEU A 7 -10.01 29.14 -11.00
N PRO A 8 -9.95 29.49 -9.79
CA PRO A 8 -11.00 29.06 -8.87
C PRO A 8 -12.28 29.77 -9.22
N ARG A 9 -13.32 29.05 -9.17
CA ARG A 9 -14.58 29.60 -9.40
C ARG A 9 -15.07 30.18 -8.14
N ALA A 10 -15.77 31.19 -8.19
CA ALA A 10 -16.29 31.83 -7.02
C ALA A 10 -17.12 30.90 -6.23
N ASP A 11 -17.91 30.11 -6.89
CA ASP A 11 -18.70 29.15 -6.16
C ASP A 11 -17.91 27.93 -5.88
N GLY A 12 -16.74 27.81 -6.42
CA GLY A 12 -15.89 26.67 -6.16
C GLY A 12 -15.02 26.94 -5.01
N VAL A 13 -15.55 27.46 -3.97
CA VAL A 13 -14.78 27.69 -2.82
C VAL A 13 -14.09 26.46 -2.41
N ALA A 14 -12.88 26.60 -2.01
CA ALA A 14 -12.09 25.49 -1.64
C ALA A 14 -12.79 24.67 -0.59
N ARG A 15 -13.13 23.45 -0.92
CA ARG A 15 -13.59 22.51 -0.04
C ARG A 15 -12.49 21.63 0.28
N PRO A 16 -12.38 21.08 1.47
CA PRO A 16 -11.38 20.08 1.75
C PRO A 16 -11.53 18.99 0.72
N THR A 17 -10.46 18.70 0.02
CA THR A 17 -10.50 17.63 -0.94
C THR A 17 -10.26 16.29 -0.29
N ALA A 18 -9.79 16.28 0.95
CA ALA A 18 -9.50 15.03 1.63
C ALA A 18 -10.64 14.65 2.53
N THR A 19 -11.02 13.39 2.51
CA THR A 19 -12.00 12.88 3.44
C THR A 19 -11.34 12.66 4.79
N ASN A 20 -12.15 12.36 5.79
CA ASN A 20 -11.62 12.05 7.11
C ASN A 20 -10.71 10.83 7.07
N GLU A 21 -11.06 9.87 6.24
CA GLU A 21 -10.24 8.68 6.11
C GLU A 21 -8.90 9.01 5.50
N GLN A 22 -8.90 9.86 4.50
CA GLN A 22 -7.66 10.24 3.87
C GLN A 22 -6.78 11.05 4.81
N ALA A 23 -7.40 11.89 5.62
CA ALA A 23 -6.65 12.67 6.60
C ALA A 23 -6.03 11.76 7.63
N LEU A 24 -6.76 10.75 8.09
CA LEU A 24 -6.24 9.80 9.05
C LEU A 24 -5.09 9.02 8.45
N GLU A 25 -5.23 8.62 7.22
CA GLU A 25 -4.19 7.87 6.55
C GLU A 25 -2.90 8.67 6.48
N ARG A 26 -3.00 9.95 6.16
CA ARG A 26 -1.83 10.80 6.11
C ARG A 26 -1.16 10.93 7.47
N GLU A 27 -1.99 11.05 8.49
CA GLU A 27 -1.47 11.15 9.84
C GLU A 27 -0.74 9.89 10.25
N LEU A 28 -1.31 8.75 9.91
CA LEU A 28 -0.67 7.48 10.23
C LEU A 28 0.67 7.34 9.52
N ARG A 29 0.72 7.77 8.26
CA ARG A 29 1.97 7.72 7.53
C ARG A 29 3.03 8.60 8.17
N ARG A 30 2.64 9.79 8.57
CA ARG A 30 3.58 10.69 9.21
C ARG A 30 4.07 10.13 10.52
N ALA A 31 3.17 9.57 11.30
CA ALA A 31 3.54 9.01 12.59
C ALA A 31 4.50 7.85 12.40
N ALA A 32 4.23 7.00 11.42
CA ALA A 32 5.10 5.87 11.16
C ALA A 32 6.46 6.32 10.69
N ALA A 33 6.50 7.31 9.81
CA ALA A 33 7.76 7.83 9.33
C ALA A 33 8.57 8.47 10.46
N ALA A 34 7.87 9.15 11.36
CA ALA A 34 8.53 9.77 12.49
C ALA A 34 9.16 8.74 13.41
N ARG A 35 8.66 7.53 13.39
CA ARG A 35 9.22 6.46 14.19
C ARG A 35 10.28 5.68 13.46
N GLY A 36 10.66 6.11 12.29
CA GLY A 36 11.72 5.45 11.55
C GLY A 36 11.29 4.31 10.67
N LEU A 37 9.99 4.16 10.46
CA LEU A 37 9.52 3.12 9.57
C LEU A 37 9.55 3.60 8.13
N ASN A 38 9.90 2.70 7.24
CA ASN A 38 9.90 2.99 5.82
C ASN A 38 8.64 2.42 5.19
N GLU A 39 8.01 3.23 4.37
CA GLU A 39 6.81 2.76 3.70
C GLU A 39 7.18 1.83 2.57
N ALA A 40 6.41 0.76 2.44
CA ALA A 40 6.59 -0.17 1.35
C ALA A 40 5.34 -0.19 0.51
N VAL A 41 5.52 0.04 -0.80
CA VAL A 41 4.43 -0.05 -1.74
C VAL A 41 4.59 -1.38 -2.47
N THR A 42 3.58 -2.22 -2.37
CA THR A 42 3.66 -3.56 -2.96
C THR A 42 2.58 -3.72 -4.02
N TRP A 43 2.75 -4.75 -4.82
CA TRP A 43 1.81 -5.01 -5.91
C TRP A 43 0.45 -5.41 -5.38
N SER A 44 -0.58 -4.99 -6.11
CA SER A 44 -1.96 -5.37 -5.75
C SER A 44 -2.26 -6.80 -6.10
N PHE A 45 -1.49 -7.41 -6.98
CA PHE A 45 -1.73 -8.77 -7.41
C PHE A 45 -0.57 -9.65 -7.02
N LEU A 46 -0.88 -10.91 -6.75
CA LEU A 46 0.08 -11.88 -6.24
C LEU A 46 -0.04 -13.17 -7.02
N PRO A 47 1.01 -14.01 -6.94
CA PRO A 47 0.85 -15.40 -7.40
C PRO A 47 -0.25 -16.07 -6.57
N GLU A 48 -1.05 -16.86 -7.24
CA GLU A 48 -2.18 -17.49 -6.59
C GLU A 48 -1.79 -18.32 -5.36
N PRO A 49 -0.72 -19.10 -5.40
CA PRO A 49 -0.35 -19.87 -4.22
C PRO A 49 -0.07 -19.00 -3.00
N ASP A 50 0.55 -17.85 -3.21
CA ASP A 50 0.83 -16.97 -2.10
C ASP A 50 -0.45 -16.37 -1.54
N ALA A 51 -1.37 -16.02 -2.42
CA ALA A 51 -2.60 -15.40 -1.99
C ALA A 51 -3.52 -16.41 -1.29
N ASN A 52 -3.44 -17.66 -1.66
CA ASN A 52 -4.31 -18.68 -1.08
C ASN A 52 -4.13 -18.83 0.42
N HIS A 53 -2.96 -18.54 0.92
CA HIS A 53 -2.71 -18.65 2.35
C HIS A 53 -3.61 -17.72 3.16
N PHE A 54 -4.13 -16.67 2.54
CA PHE A 54 -4.92 -15.69 3.25
C PHE A 54 -6.33 -15.54 2.71
N ALA A 55 -6.72 -16.44 1.80
CA ALA A 55 -7.98 -16.25 1.09
C ALA A 55 -9.19 -16.43 1.98
N GLU A 56 -9.14 -17.43 2.85
CA GLU A 56 -10.30 -17.74 3.67
C GLU A 56 -10.69 -16.61 4.59
N ALA A 57 -9.68 -15.96 5.16
CA ALA A 57 -9.94 -14.90 6.11
C ALA A 57 -10.65 -13.73 5.44
N ASN A 58 -10.58 -13.66 4.11
CA ASN A 58 -11.12 -12.51 3.40
C ASN A 58 -12.22 -12.89 2.42
N GLY A 59 -12.88 -14.00 2.66
CA GLY A 59 -14.05 -14.35 1.88
C GLY A 59 -13.79 -14.96 0.54
N GLY A 60 -12.57 -15.42 0.30
CA GLY A 60 -12.27 -16.05 -0.95
C GLY A 60 -11.22 -15.28 -1.73
N LEU A 61 -10.86 -15.83 -2.87
CA LEU A 61 -9.80 -15.29 -3.68
C LEU A 61 -10.37 -14.73 -4.97
N TRP A 62 -10.01 -13.49 -5.26
CA TRP A 62 -10.41 -12.84 -6.50
C TRP A 62 -9.27 -12.97 -7.49
N THR A 63 -9.56 -13.46 -8.68
CA THR A 63 -8.53 -13.60 -9.69
C THR A 63 -8.92 -12.85 -10.94
N LEU A 64 -7.91 -12.42 -11.67
CA LEU A 64 -8.12 -11.71 -12.91
C LEU A 64 -8.40 -12.71 -14.02
N GLU A 65 -9.34 -12.35 -14.87
CA GLU A 65 -9.63 -13.19 -16.00
C GLU A 65 -8.55 -13.09 -17.04
N ASN A 66 -8.07 -11.87 -17.25
CA ASN A 66 -7.04 -11.63 -18.25
C ASN A 66 -5.86 -10.96 -17.60
N PRO A 67 -5.07 -11.73 -16.86
CA PRO A 67 -3.92 -11.10 -16.18
C PRO A 67 -2.82 -10.76 -17.15
N ILE A 68 -2.08 -9.71 -16.82
CA ILE A 68 -0.94 -9.35 -17.62
C ILE A 68 0.12 -10.44 -17.51
N SER A 69 0.21 -11.04 -16.34
CA SER A 69 1.14 -12.14 -16.09
C SER A 69 0.40 -13.23 -15.36
N GLU A 70 0.59 -14.48 -15.82
CA GLU A 70 -0.06 -15.61 -15.15
C GLU A 70 0.38 -15.73 -13.70
N ASP A 71 1.57 -15.24 -13.42
CA ASP A 71 2.09 -15.34 -12.07
C ASP A 71 1.45 -14.33 -11.12
N MET A 72 0.79 -13.31 -11.66
CA MET A 72 0.28 -12.24 -10.82
C MET A 72 -1.19 -12.02 -11.08
N LYS A 73 -1.96 -13.07 -10.94
CA LYS A 73 -3.37 -12.96 -11.32
C LYS A 73 -4.34 -12.90 -10.15
N ALA A 74 -3.86 -13.09 -8.95
CA ALA A 74 -4.75 -13.07 -7.79
C ALA A 74 -4.67 -11.71 -7.09
N MET A 75 -5.83 -11.11 -6.82
CA MET A 75 -5.85 -9.88 -6.07
C MET A 75 -5.47 -10.18 -4.63
N ARG A 76 -4.60 -9.35 -4.08
CA ARG A 76 -4.09 -9.63 -2.74
C ARG A 76 -5.23 -9.58 -1.72
N PRO A 77 -5.41 -10.65 -0.96
CA PRO A 77 -6.41 -10.64 0.11
C PRO A 77 -5.86 -10.02 1.39
N SER A 78 -4.56 -9.83 1.43
CA SER A 78 -3.88 -9.30 2.61
C SER A 78 -2.64 -8.57 2.15
N LEU A 79 -2.17 -7.65 2.96
CA LEU A 79 -0.92 -6.97 2.67
C LEU A 79 0.30 -7.78 3.09
N ILE A 80 0.09 -8.83 3.86
CA ILE A 80 1.21 -9.57 4.46
C ILE A 80 2.11 -10.24 3.44
N PRO A 81 1.58 -10.96 2.44
CA PRO A 81 2.49 -11.62 1.50
C PRO A 81 3.43 -10.66 0.79
N GLY A 82 2.92 -9.50 0.37
CA GLY A 82 3.76 -8.51 -0.29
C GLY A 82 4.79 -7.93 0.65
N LEU A 83 4.41 -7.70 1.89
CA LEU A 83 5.34 -7.17 2.87
C LEU A 83 6.40 -8.18 3.23
N LEU A 84 6.03 -9.45 3.33
CA LEU A 84 7.02 -10.49 3.60
C LEU A 84 8.01 -10.61 2.47
N ALA A 85 7.54 -10.51 1.23
CA ALA A 85 8.44 -10.57 0.09
C ALA A 85 9.39 -9.38 0.10
N ALA A 86 8.89 -8.21 0.45
CA ALA A 86 9.75 -7.04 0.54
C ALA A 86 10.77 -7.19 1.66
N ALA A 87 10.34 -7.73 2.79
CA ALA A 87 11.24 -7.95 3.90
C ALA A 87 12.34 -8.93 3.52
N LYS A 88 11.96 -9.99 2.83
CA LYS A 88 12.95 -10.97 2.42
C LYS A 88 13.98 -10.35 1.47
N ARG A 89 13.50 -9.57 0.50
CA ARG A 89 14.43 -8.94 -0.43
C ARG A 89 15.41 -8.03 0.29
N ASN A 90 14.93 -7.29 1.27
CA ASN A 90 15.79 -6.38 1.98
C ASN A 90 16.75 -7.11 2.91
N THR A 91 16.29 -8.16 3.55
CA THR A 91 17.15 -8.97 4.39
C THR A 91 18.24 -9.63 3.55
N ASP A 92 17.88 -10.13 2.37
CA ASP A 92 18.86 -10.77 1.49
C ASP A 92 19.94 -9.79 1.05
N ARG A 93 19.62 -8.50 1.08
CA ARG A 93 20.60 -7.49 0.72
C ARG A 93 21.31 -6.92 1.93
N GLY A 94 21.11 -7.51 3.08
CA GLY A 94 21.84 -7.12 4.27
C GLY A 94 21.18 -6.06 5.11
N ALA A 95 19.98 -5.63 4.75
CA ALA A 95 19.30 -4.60 5.53
C ALA A 95 18.65 -5.22 6.76
N ALA A 96 18.63 -4.44 7.83
CA ALA A 96 17.90 -4.87 9.01
C ALA A 96 16.42 -4.63 8.77
N VAL A 97 15.61 -5.62 9.09
CA VAL A 97 14.18 -5.53 8.88
C VAL A 97 13.48 -5.72 10.21
N GLY A 98 12.40 -4.97 10.39
CA GLY A 98 11.62 -5.07 11.61
C GLY A 98 11.34 -3.70 12.16
N VAL A 99 10.67 -3.68 13.27
CA VAL A 99 10.34 -2.43 13.90
C VAL A 99 11.58 -1.85 14.56
N PRO A 100 11.93 -0.61 14.25
CA PRO A 100 13.11 -0.02 14.85
C PRO A 100 12.93 0.09 16.35
N LEU A 101 13.98 -0.23 17.07
CA LEU A 101 13.96 -0.08 18.51
C LEU A 101 14.25 1.35 18.85
N ARG A 102 13.42 1.89 19.71
CA ARG A 102 13.68 3.24 20.15
C ARG A 102 14.56 3.20 21.34
N ARG A 103 15.67 3.85 21.21
CA ARG A 103 16.52 3.88 22.31
C ARG A 103 16.45 5.20 22.83
N ARG A 104 16.48 5.36 24.02
CA ARG A 104 16.33 6.65 24.50
C ARG A 104 17.47 7.08 25.18
#